data_72a605b6c7f90f51d5b70f13e06e8d26
#
_entry.id   72a605b6c7f90f51d5b70f13e06e8d26
#
_cell.length_a   1.000
_cell.length_b   1.000
_cell.length_c   1.000
_cell.angle_alpha   90.00
_cell.angle_beta   90.00
_cell.angle_gamma   90.00
#
_symmetry.space_group_name_H-M   'P 1'
#
loop_
_entity.id
_entity.type
_entity.pdbx_description
1 polymer ?
#
loop_
_entity_poly.entity_id
_entity_poly.type
_entity_poly.pdbx_seq_one_letter_code
_entity_poly.pdbx_strand_id
1 'polypeptide(L)'
;MAGPELSVPATKTYTTQLGAMAVLAVALSGGGIGVAELQLVPAAVAEMLEVAPAAEALADRLVAVETLVVSGRGYAYSTALELSLKLKETCYLPAVGLSYADLVHGPIAVVDAGTPALLVAAGDGPMVPEMTGLARRLAATGAPVYGIGGDQEFAAACRAALPGPSLPEHLAPFALIVPGQLLTEALASAKGLDPDAPRGLDKVTQTGA
;
A
#
# COMPACT_ATOMS: atom_id res chain seq x y z
N MET A 1 18.12 13.93 -7.29
CA MET A 1 17.65 13.20 -8.49
C MET A 1 17.59 11.71 -8.16
N ALA A 2 16.46 11.05 -8.46
CA ALA A 2 16.24 9.65 -8.12
C ALA A 2 16.87 8.63 -9.08
N GLY A 3 17.50 9.09 -10.14
CA GLY A 3 17.97 8.26 -11.25
C GLY A 3 16.82 7.77 -12.16
N PRO A 4 17.12 7.05 -13.24
CA PRO A 4 16.11 6.55 -14.17
C PRO A 4 15.24 5.47 -13.52
N GLU A 5 13.94 5.52 -13.76
CA GLU A 5 12.98 4.45 -13.47
C GLU A 5 12.98 3.48 -14.65
N LEU A 6 13.48 2.26 -14.48
CA LEU A 6 13.70 1.32 -15.59
C LEU A 6 12.46 0.48 -15.90
N SER A 7 11.79 -0.04 -14.87
CA SER A 7 10.57 -0.80 -15.00
C SER A 7 9.40 0.09 -15.45
N VAL A 8 8.44 -0.48 -16.19
CA VAL A 8 7.22 0.24 -16.60
C VAL A 8 6.45 0.70 -15.39
N PRO A 9 6.08 -0.16 -14.43
CA PRO A 9 5.46 0.27 -13.18
C PRO A 9 6.48 1.00 -12.30
N ALA A 10 6.18 2.25 -11.97
CA ALA A 10 7.06 3.06 -11.15
C ALA A 10 7.03 2.61 -9.67
N THR A 11 8.19 2.55 -9.04
CA THR A 11 8.35 2.26 -7.60
C THR A 11 9.00 3.44 -6.88
N LYS A 12 10.28 3.71 -7.17
CA LYS A 12 11.01 4.83 -6.54
C LYS A 12 10.47 6.20 -6.94
N THR A 13 9.81 6.34 -8.08
CA THR A 13 9.17 7.60 -8.48
C THR A 13 8.13 8.03 -7.45
N TYR A 14 7.28 7.11 -6.97
CA TYR A 14 6.33 7.39 -5.91
C TYR A 14 7.04 7.89 -4.63
N THR A 15 8.02 7.16 -4.13
CA THR A 15 8.73 7.55 -2.90
C THR A 15 9.52 8.85 -3.04
N THR A 16 10.07 9.15 -4.22
CA THR A 16 10.74 10.43 -4.47
C THR A 16 9.79 11.60 -4.64
N GLN A 17 8.58 11.39 -5.13
CA GLN A 17 7.52 12.40 -5.11
C GLN A 17 7.11 12.72 -3.67
N LEU A 18 6.93 11.71 -2.81
CA LEU A 18 6.72 11.93 -1.38
C LEU A 18 7.87 12.73 -0.76
N GLY A 19 9.13 12.40 -1.13
CA GLY A 19 10.31 13.14 -0.68
C GLY A 19 10.28 14.60 -1.08
N ALA A 20 9.93 14.91 -2.32
CA ALA A 20 9.79 16.28 -2.81
C ALA A 20 8.69 17.04 -2.04
N MET A 21 7.55 16.40 -1.81
CA MET A 21 6.46 17.00 -1.02
C MET A 21 6.83 17.21 0.44
N ALA A 22 7.57 16.28 1.06
CA ALA A 22 8.05 16.42 2.42
C ALA A 22 9.05 17.59 2.56
N VAL A 23 9.99 17.71 1.62
CA VAL A 23 10.92 18.85 1.59
C VAL A 23 10.17 20.18 1.44
N LEU A 24 9.16 20.23 0.58
CA LEU A 24 8.31 21.40 0.42
C LEU A 24 7.53 21.70 1.71
N ALA A 25 6.97 20.70 2.37
CA ALA A 25 6.26 20.84 3.63
C ALA A 25 7.18 21.39 4.74
N VAL A 26 8.40 20.87 4.84
CA VAL A 26 9.43 21.40 5.77
C VAL A 26 9.72 22.88 5.48
N ALA A 27 9.91 23.23 4.23
CA ALA A 27 10.20 24.61 3.84
C ALA A 27 9.06 25.58 4.17
N LEU A 28 7.81 25.13 4.04
CA LEU A 28 6.60 25.94 4.29
C LEU A 28 6.19 25.97 5.77
N SER A 29 6.59 24.96 6.57
CA SER A 29 6.15 24.82 7.97
C SER A 29 6.79 25.82 8.95
N GLY A 30 7.80 26.59 8.50
CA GLY A 30 8.53 27.50 9.38
C GLY A 30 9.25 26.82 10.55
N GLY A 31 9.58 25.52 10.40
CA GLY A 31 10.25 24.70 11.42
C GLY A 31 9.34 23.74 12.20
N GLY A 32 8.06 23.63 11.83
CA GLY A 32 7.10 22.72 12.47
C GLY A 32 7.32 21.23 12.14
N ILE A 33 7.99 20.92 11.03
CA ILE A 33 8.44 19.57 10.66
C ILE A 33 9.96 19.59 10.61
N GLY A 34 10.62 18.72 11.36
CA GLY A 34 12.07 18.68 11.44
C GLY A 34 12.71 17.90 10.29
N VAL A 35 13.77 18.44 9.67
CA VAL A 35 14.60 17.69 8.72
C VAL A 35 15.16 16.41 9.35
N ALA A 36 15.42 16.43 10.66
CA ALA A 36 15.91 15.27 11.41
C ALA A 36 14.98 14.06 11.35
N GLU A 37 13.67 14.27 11.31
CA GLU A 37 12.71 13.17 11.20
C GLU A 37 12.79 12.46 9.84
N LEU A 38 13.08 13.19 8.76
CA LEU A 38 13.27 12.61 7.43
C LEU A 38 14.46 11.64 7.37
N GLN A 39 15.43 11.79 8.27
CA GLN A 39 16.60 10.90 8.35
C GLN A 39 16.23 9.49 8.85
N LEU A 40 15.05 9.31 9.45
CA LEU A 40 14.54 7.99 9.86
C LEU A 40 14.09 7.14 8.67
N VAL A 41 13.68 7.78 7.57
CA VAL A 41 13.06 7.11 6.42
C VAL A 41 13.95 6.06 5.76
N PRO A 42 15.25 6.31 5.45
CA PRO A 42 16.08 5.31 4.77
C PRO A 42 16.22 4.00 5.55
N ALA A 43 16.38 4.08 6.88
CA ALA A 43 16.48 2.88 7.72
C ALA A 43 15.15 2.10 7.75
N ALA A 44 14.04 2.81 7.87
CA ALA A 44 12.72 2.19 7.84
C ALA A 44 12.39 1.52 6.49
N VAL A 45 12.80 2.14 5.37
CA VAL A 45 12.67 1.52 4.03
C VAL A 45 13.53 0.25 3.95
N ALA A 46 14.77 0.28 4.45
CA ALA A 46 15.64 -0.89 4.45
C ALA A 46 15.05 -2.05 5.28
N GLU A 47 14.47 -1.73 6.45
CA GLU A 47 13.79 -2.72 7.29
C GLU A 47 12.59 -3.36 6.56
N MET A 48 11.81 -2.58 5.84
CA MET A 48 10.65 -3.09 5.10
C MET A 48 11.04 -3.97 3.90
N LEU A 49 12.24 -3.89 3.38
CA LEU A 49 12.70 -4.82 2.33
C LEU A 49 12.88 -6.26 2.87
N GLU A 50 13.14 -6.42 4.16
CA GLU A 50 13.27 -7.74 4.80
C GLU A 50 11.92 -8.48 4.92
N VAL A 51 10.80 -7.83 4.58
CA VAL A 51 9.45 -8.42 4.67
C VAL A 51 9.16 -9.34 3.47
N ALA A 52 10.05 -9.44 2.48
CA ALA A 52 9.83 -10.20 1.25
C ALA A 52 9.27 -11.62 1.46
N PRO A 53 9.77 -12.46 2.39
CA PRO A 53 9.21 -13.80 2.59
C PRO A 53 7.75 -13.80 3.07
N ALA A 54 7.37 -12.80 3.88
CA ALA A 54 5.99 -12.66 4.33
C ALA A 54 5.08 -12.15 3.18
N ALA A 55 5.60 -11.29 2.32
CA ALA A 55 4.90 -10.81 1.12
C ALA A 55 4.64 -11.95 0.13
N GLU A 56 5.60 -12.84 -0.10
CA GLU A 56 5.43 -14.06 -0.91
C GLU A 56 4.33 -14.97 -0.33
N ALA A 57 4.36 -15.24 0.97
CA ALA A 57 3.35 -16.05 1.63
C ALA A 57 1.94 -15.42 1.58
N LEU A 58 1.83 -14.08 1.55
CA LEU A 58 0.56 -13.40 1.34
C LEU A 58 0.14 -13.43 -0.13
N ALA A 59 1.08 -13.31 -1.07
CA ALA A 59 0.82 -13.40 -2.50
C ALA A 59 0.18 -14.75 -2.87
N ASP A 60 0.68 -15.86 -2.33
CA ASP A 60 0.10 -17.19 -2.53
C ASP A 60 -1.39 -17.27 -2.19
N ARG A 61 -1.83 -16.51 -1.17
CA ARG A 61 -3.24 -16.43 -0.77
C ARG A 61 -4.09 -15.61 -1.72
N LEU A 62 -3.48 -14.76 -2.54
CA LEU A 62 -4.15 -13.85 -3.46
C LEU A 62 -4.12 -14.33 -4.92
N VAL A 63 -3.39 -15.39 -5.26
CA VAL A 63 -3.25 -15.87 -6.66
C VAL A 63 -4.60 -16.12 -7.32
N ALA A 64 -5.55 -16.72 -6.60
CA ALA A 64 -6.87 -17.05 -7.12
C ALA A 64 -7.92 -15.92 -6.92
N VAL A 65 -7.51 -14.78 -6.37
CA VAL A 65 -8.43 -13.65 -6.16
C VAL A 65 -8.66 -12.95 -7.50
N GLU A 66 -9.94 -12.73 -7.83
CA GLU A 66 -10.37 -12.11 -9.08
C GLU A 66 -10.66 -10.61 -8.93
N THR A 67 -11.00 -10.16 -7.73
CA THR A 67 -11.27 -8.75 -7.42
C THR A 67 -10.85 -8.46 -5.99
N LEU A 68 -10.30 -7.28 -5.75
CA LEU A 68 -9.79 -6.86 -4.44
C LEU A 68 -10.21 -5.42 -4.13
N VAL A 69 -10.69 -5.17 -2.92
CA VAL A 69 -10.86 -3.81 -2.41
C VAL A 69 -9.62 -3.43 -1.61
N VAL A 70 -9.02 -2.28 -1.94
CA VAL A 70 -7.85 -1.73 -1.22
C VAL A 70 -8.28 -0.44 -0.53
N SER A 71 -8.05 -0.33 0.78
CA SER A 71 -8.45 0.86 1.52
C SER A 71 -7.42 1.29 2.55
N GLY A 72 -7.39 2.59 2.80
CA GLY A 72 -6.56 3.22 3.82
C GLY A 72 -7.20 4.52 4.31
N ARG A 73 -6.65 5.06 5.40
CA ARG A 73 -7.11 6.32 5.99
C ARG A 73 -5.93 7.22 6.34
N GLY A 74 -6.16 8.54 6.39
CA GLY A 74 -5.11 9.50 6.66
C GLY A 74 -3.98 9.42 5.63
N TYR A 75 -2.74 9.48 6.07
CA TYR A 75 -1.58 9.42 5.19
C TYR A 75 -1.44 8.05 4.49
N ALA A 76 -1.91 6.96 5.11
CA ALA A 76 -1.87 5.62 4.51
C ALA A 76 -2.80 5.47 3.29
N TYR A 77 -3.74 6.39 3.07
CA TYR A 77 -4.62 6.35 1.90
C TYR A 77 -3.86 6.51 0.58
N SER A 78 -2.84 7.36 0.54
CA SER A 78 -1.98 7.49 -0.65
C SER A 78 -1.29 6.17 -1.02
N THR A 79 -0.82 5.43 -0.01
CA THR A 79 -0.23 4.10 -0.18
C THR A 79 -1.27 3.09 -0.69
N ALA A 80 -2.49 3.12 -0.17
CA ALA A 80 -3.57 2.24 -0.63
C ALA A 80 -3.93 2.48 -2.10
N LEU A 81 -3.97 3.74 -2.55
CA LEU A 81 -4.22 4.08 -3.96
C LEU A 81 -3.09 3.62 -4.87
N GLU A 82 -1.84 3.88 -4.49
CA GLU A 82 -0.66 3.43 -5.26
C GLU A 82 -0.60 1.91 -5.36
N LEU A 83 -0.86 1.20 -4.27
CA LEU A 83 -0.92 -0.25 -4.26
C LEU A 83 -2.05 -0.79 -5.16
N SER A 84 -3.23 -0.19 -5.10
CA SER A 84 -4.34 -0.52 -6.00
C SER A 84 -3.96 -0.35 -7.48
N LEU A 85 -3.21 0.71 -7.80
CA LEU A 85 -2.69 0.94 -9.15
C LEU A 85 -1.70 -0.16 -9.55
N LYS A 86 -0.70 -0.45 -8.71
CA LYS A 86 0.31 -1.48 -8.99
C LYS A 86 -0.29 -2.86 -9.20
N LEU A 87 -1.25 -3.27 -8.39
CA LEU A 87 -1.97 -4.54 -8.55
C LEU A 87 -2.69 -4.64 -9.91
N LYS A 88 -3.26 -3.55 -10.39
CA LYS A 88 -3.87 -3.49 -11.74
C LYS A 88 -2.84 -3.57 -12.84
N GLU A 89 -1.75 -2.82 -12.72
CA GLU A 89 -0.71 -2.73 -13.75
C GLU A 89 0.06 -4.04 -13.92
N THR A 90 0.46 -4.67 -12.81
CA THR A 90 1.40 -5.80 -12.84
C THR A 90 0.73 -7.17 -12.67
N CYS A 91 -0.34 -7.26 -11.88
CA CYS A 91 -1.02 -8.52 -11.59
C CYS A 91 -2.30 -8.71 -12.40
N TYR A 92 -2.71 -7.70 -13.18
CA TYR A 92 -3.99 -7.64 -13.89
C TYR A 92 -5.19 -7.94 -12.98
N LEU A 93 -5.05 -7.59 -11.71
CA LEU A 93 -6.07 -7.78 -10.69
C LEU A 93 -6.93 -6.50 -10.59
N PRO A 94 -8.24 -6.57 -10.85
CA PRO A 94 -9.15 -5.47 -10.62
C PRO A 94 -9.17 -5.08 -9.13
N ALA A 95 -8.25 -4.21 -8.73
CA ALA A 95 -8.14 -3.69 -7.39
C ALA A 95 -8.80 -2.31 -7.31
N VAL A 96 -9.79 -2.15 -6.44
CA VAL A 96 -10.52 -0.90 -6.24
C VAL A 96 -9.98 -0.18 -5.03
N GLY A 97 -9.25 0.93 -5.27
CA GLY A 97 -8.72 1.78 -4.20
C GLY A 97 -9.77 2.78 -3.71
N LEU A 98 -10.12 2.73 -2.44
CA LEU A 98 -11.08 3.63 -1.81
C LEU A 98 -10.52 4.19 -0.49
N SER A 99 -10.87 5.43 -0.16
CA SER A 99 -10.64 5.90 1.19
C SER A 99 -11.52 5.14 2.18
N TYR A 100 -11.11 5.09 3.45
CA TYR A 100 -11.97 4.56 4.51
C TYR A 100 -13.38 5.17 4.46
N ALA A 101 -13.47 6.50 4.32
CA ALA A 101 -14.75 7.20 4.30
C ALA A 101 -15.61 6.77 3.10
N ASP A 102 -15.05 6.76 1.91
CA ASP A 102 -15.78 6.34 0.71
C ASP A 102 -16.24 4.88 0.81
N LEU A 103 -15.37 4.00 1.32
CA LEU A 103 -15.68 2.58 1.47
C LEU A 103 -16.89 2.36 2.39
N VAL A 104 -16.93 3.01 3.56
CA VAL A 104 -17.98 2.76 4.57
C VAL A 104 -19.33 3.37 4.20
N HIS A 105 -19.37 4.31 3.25
CA HIS A 105 -20.59 5.01 2.82
C HIS A 105 -21.34 4.32 1.67
N GLY A 106 -21.11 3.03 1.44
CA GLY A 106 -21.87 2.25 0.44
C GLY A 106 -21.06 1.14 -0.19
N PRO A 107 -19.89 1.42 -0.80
CA PRO A 107 -19.06 0.41 -1.48
C PRO A 107 -18.64 -0.78 -0.60
N ILE A 108 -18.68 -0.66 0.72
CA ILE A 108 -18.41 -1.75 1.65
C ILE A 108 -19.28 -3.01 1.38
N ALA A 109 -20.44 -2.81 0.74
CA ALA A 109 -21.36 -3.89 0.39
C ALA A 109 -20.78 -4.87 -0.65
N VAL A 110 -19.72 -4.49 -1.40
CA VAL A 110 -19.08 -5.40 -2.35
C VAL A 110 -18.07 -6.35 -1.70
N VAL A 111 -17.68 -6.07 -0.44
CA VAL A 111 -16.72 -6.88 0.30
C VAL A 111 -17.41 -8.06 0.94
N ASP A 112 -17.10 -9.25 0.47
CA ASP A 112 -17.69 -10.52 0.93
C ASP A 112 -16.65 -11.66 0.87
N ALA A 113 -17.09 -12.90 1.00
CA ALA A 113 -16.23 -14.08 0.96
C ALA A 113 -15.47 -14.24 -0.38
N GLY A 114 -16.03 -13.74 -1.49
CA GLY A 114 -15.44 -13.77 -2.84
C GLY A 114 -14.61 -12.51 -3.18
N THR A 115 -14.87 -11.41 -2.50
CA THR A 115 -14.21 -10.12 -2.74
C THR A 115 -13.49 -9.68 -1.47
N PRO A 116 -12.22 -10.09 -1.28
CA PRO A 116 -11.45 -9.74 -0.09
C PRO A 116 -11.10 -8.25 -0.03
N ALA A 117 -10.71 -7.80 1.16
CA ALA A 117 -10.18 -6.46 1.38
C ALA A 117 -8.70 -6.51 1.78
N LEU A 118 -7.90 -5.57 1.27
CA LEU A 118 -6.55 -5.27 1.69
C LEU A 118 -6.54 -3.87 2.33
N LEU A 119 -6.31 -3.82 3.63
CA LEU A 119 -6.34 -2.60 4.41
C LEU A 119 -4.91 -2.12 4.70
N VAL A 120 -4.68 -0.82 4.50
CA VAL A 120 -3.36 -0.20 4.74
C VAL A 120 -3.50 0.79 5.89
N ALA A 121 -2.69 0.63 6.93
CA ALA A 121 -2.71 1.48 8.11
C ALA A 121 -1.29 1.88 8.52
N ALA A 122 -1.10 3.10 9.02
CA ALA A 122 0.15 3.46 9.69
C ALA A 122 0.32 2.64 10.98
N GLY A 123 1.55 2.52 11.49
CA GLY A 123 1.83 1.75 12.72
C GLY A 123 1.31 2.45 13.98
N ASP A 124 1.15 3.76 13.94
CA ASP A 124 0.63 4.60 15.01
C ASP A 124 -0.32 5.68 14.45
N GLY A 125 -0.84 6.53 15.34
CA GLY A 125 -1.68 7.66 14.97
C GLY A 125 -3.18 7.41 15.17
N PRO A 126 -3.97 8.49 15.03
CA PRO A 126 -5.40 8.49 15.38
C PRO A 126 -6.27 7.64 14.46
N MET A 127 -5.77 7.25 13.30
CA MET A 127 -6.55 6.48 12.31
C MET A 127 -6.47 4.96 12.53
N VAL A 128 -5.51 4.45 13.33
CA VAL A 128 -5.31 3.01 13.56
C VAL A 128 -6.53 2.33 14.18
N PRO A 129 -7.16 2.87 15.25
CA PRO A 129 -8.33 2.25 15.86
C PRO A 129 -9.51 2.10 14.90
N GLU A 130 -9.71 3.06 14.00
CA GLU A 130 -10.79 3.01 13.02
C GLU A 130 -10.50 1.98 11.92
N MET A 131 -9.27 1.86 11.47
CA MET A 131 -8.86 0.82 10.51
C MET A 131 -8.96 -0.58 11.13
N THR A 132 -8.63 -0.73 12.41
CA THR A 132 -8.83 -1.96 13.19
C THR A 132 -10.33 -2.31 13.31
N GLY A 133 -11.15 -1.30 13.60
CA GLY A 133 -12.61 -1.45 13.63
C GLY A 133 -13.18 -1.90 12.28
N LEU A 134 -12.68 -1.33 11.18
CA LEU A 134 -13.07 -1.73 9.83
C LEU A 134 -12.66 -3.18 9.53
N ALA A 135 -11.43 -3.58 9.88
CA ALA A 135 -10.96 -4.95 9.70
C ALA A 135 -11.87 -5.95 10.42
N ARG A 136 -12.18 -5.70 11.69
CA ARG A 136 -13.10 -6.54 12.48
C ARG A 136 -14.51 -6.59 11.87
N ARG A 137 -15.04 -5.44 11.42
CA ARG A 137 -16.35 -5.35 10.78
C ARG A 137 -16.44 -6.19 9.50
N LEU A 138 -15.42 -6.09 8.63
CA LEU A 138 -15.38 -6.86 7.39
C LEU A 138 -15.16 -8.35 7.66
N ALA A 139 -14.25 -8.71 8.57
CA ALA A 139 -14.04 -10.10 8.94
C ALA A 139 -15.31 -10.77 9.51
N ALA A 140 -16.13 -10.02 10.24
CA ALA A 140 -17.39 -10.52 10.78
C ALA A 140 -18.43 -10.89 9.70
N THR A 141 -18.30 -10.38 8.46
CA THR A 141 -19.14 -10.79 7.31
C THR A 141 -18.63 -12.06 6.62
N GLY A 142 -17.51 -12.62 7.07
CA GLY A 142 -16.86 -13.77 6.43
C GLY A 142 -15.90 -13.38 5.30
N ALA A 143 -15.72 -12.09 5.03
CA ALA A 143 -14.76 -11.62 4.04
C ALA A 143 -13.31 -11.87 4.49
N PRO A 144 -12.42 -12.36 3.61
CA PRO A 144 -11.01 -12.39 3.89
C PRO A 144 -10.45 -10.95 3.96
N VAL A 145 -9.92 -10.57 5.11
CA VAL A 145 -9.29 -9.26 5.32
C VAL A 145 -7.79 -9.45 5.48
N TYR A 146 -7.03 -8.72 4.69
CA TYR A 146 -5.57 -8.68 4.74
C TYR A 146 -5.11 -7.29 5.16
N GLY A 147 -3.94 -7.20 5.79
CA GLY A 147 -3.41 -5.94 6.28
C GLY A 147 -2.01 -5.64 5.79
N ILE A 148 -1.66 -4.35 5.70
CA ILE A 148 -0.29 -3.84 5.60
C ILE A 148 -0.14 -2.75 6.64
N GLY A 149 0.88 -2.87 7.50
CA GLY A 149 1.12 -1.94 8.60
C GLY A 149 0.18 -2.17 9.78
N GLY A 150 -0.25 -1.06 10.39
CA GLY A 150 -1.04 -1.09 11.60
C GLY A 150 -0.25 -1.52 12.84
N ASP A 151 -0.94 -1.57 13.95
CA ASP A 151 -0.44 -2.10 15.21
C ASP A 151 -0.77 -3.60 15.36
N GLN A 152 -0.41 -4.17 16.52
CA GLN A 152 -0.69 -5.56 16.83
C GLN A 152 -2.19 -5.90 16.83
N GLU A 153 -3.05 -4.96 17.26
CA GLU A 153 -4.51 -5.17 17.26
C GLU A 153 -5.08 -5.17 15.84
N PHE A 154 -4.58 -4.30 14.98
CA PHE A 154 -4.94 -4.28 13.57
C PHE A 154 -4.50 -5.58 12.88
N ALA A 155 -3.27 -6.03 13.09
CA ALA A 155 -2.77 -7.28 12.53
C ALA A 155 -3.60 -8.48 13.00
N ALA A 156 -3.97 -8.53 14.29
CA ALA A 156 -4.82 -9.58 14.85
C ALA A 156 -6.27 -9.56 14.31
N ALA A 157 -6.75 -8.42 13.85
CA ALA A 157 -8.07 -8.30 13.21
C ALA A 157 -8.07 -8.78 11.75
N CYS A 158 -6.91 -8.94 11.13
CA CYS A 158 -6.73 -9.41 9.77
C CYS A 158 -6.49 -10.93 9.73
N ARG A 159 -6.88 -11.58 8.63
CA ARG A 159 -6.55 -12.98 8.37
C ARG A 159 -5.04 -13.22 8.21
N ALA A 160 -4.35 -12.23 7.66
CA ALA A 160 -2.89 -12.11 7.61
C ALA A 160 -2.54 -10.64 7.41
N ALA A 161 -1.41 -10.21 7.95
CA ALA A 161 -0.92 -8.85 7.79
C ALA A 161 0.59 -8.85 7.57
N LEU A 162 1.04 -7.96 6.69
CA LEU A 162 2.45 -7.60 6.55
C LEU A 162 2.77 -6.51 7.58
N PRO A 163 3.93 -6.54 8.21
CA PRO A 163 4.33 -5.50 9.14
C PRO A 163 4.48 -4.15 8.42
N GLY A 164 4.33 -3.07 9.16
CA GLY A 164 4.61 -1.72 8.70
C GLY A 164 5.80 -1.10 9.43
N PRO A 165 6.28 0.06 8.93
CA PRO A 165 7.42 0.75 9.51
C PRO A 165 7.08 1.36 10.87
N SER A 166 8.10 1.42 11.75
CA SER A 166 8.04 2.21 12.98
C SER A 166 8.42 3.67 12.67
N LEU A 167 7.50 4.40 12.03
CA LEU A 167 7.65 5.81 11.68
C LEU A 167 6.43 6.60 12.15
N PRO A 168 6.58 7.91 12.48
CA PRO A 168 5.43 8.78 12.67
C PRO A 168 4.47 8.71 11.49
N GLU A 169 3.16 8.81 11.73
CA GLU A 169 2.11 8.62 10.72
C GLU A 169 2.35 9.40 9.44
N HIS A 170 2.80 10.67 9.53
CA HIS A 170 3.03 11.54 8.38
C HIS A 170 4.24 11.11 7.52
N LEU A 171 5.16 10.30 8.06
CA LEU A 171 6.29 9.71 7.34
C LEU A 171 6.07 8.25 6.95
N ALA A 172 5.05 7.61 7.52
CA ALA A 172 4.77 6.19 7.25
C ALA A 172 4.66 5.85 5.76
N PRO A 173 4.03 6.66 4.87
CA PRO A 173 3.88 6.32 3.45
C PRO A 173 5.18 6.01 2.72
N PHE A 174 6.31 6.57 3.14
CA PHE A 174 7.62 6.32 2.52
C PHE A 174 8.05 4.86 2.58
N ALA A 175 7.84 4.22 3.71
CA ALA A 175 8.25 2.84 3.95
C ALA A 175 7.06 1.87 3.93
N LEU A 176 5.84 2.35 4.22
CA LEU A 176 4.62 1.55 4.22
C LEU A 176 4.25 1.00 2.83
N ILE A 177 4.69 1.67 1.75
CA ILE A 177 4.48 1.19 0.38
C ILE A 177 5.35 -0.05 0.06
N VAL A 178 6.50 -0.22 0.71
CA VAL A 178 7.47 -1.26 0.37
C VAL A 178 6.89 -2.67 0.53
N PRO A 179 6.26 -3.06 1.66
CA PRO A 179 5.56 -4.34 1.76
C PRO A 179 4.52 -4.56 0.66
N GLY A 180 3.84 -3.49 0.25
CA GLY A 180 2.87 -3.53 -0.86
C GLY A 180 3.52 -3.77 -2.22
N GLN A 181 4.67 -3.15 -2.49
CA GLN A 181 5.45 -3.36 -3.71
C GLN A 181 5.99 -4.79 -3.79
N LEU A 182 6.54 -5.31 -2.68
CA LEU A 182 7.00 -6.69 -2.58
C LEU A 182 5.84 -7.69 -2.77
N LEU A 183 4.68 -7.43 -2.17
CA LEU A 183 3.48 -8.23 -2.37
C LEU A 183 3.05 -8.24 -3.84
N THR A 184 3.09 -7.10 -4.50
CA THR A 184 2.65 -6.96 -5.89
C THR A 184 3.61 -7.69 -6.84
N GLU A 185 4.90 -7.58 -6.62
CA GLU A 185 5.94 -8.30 -7.37
C GLU A 185 5.77 -9.82 -7.20
N ALA A 186 5.69 -10.29 -5.94
CA ALA A 186 5.51 -11.69 -5.63
C ALA A 186 4.20 -12.26 -6.23
N LEU A 187 3.10 -11.50 -6.20
CA LEU A 187 1.83 -11.91 -6.78
C LEU A 187 1.89 -11.97 -8.31
N ALA A 188 2.55 -11.02 -8.96
CA ALA A 188 2.77 -11.07 -10.41
C ALA A 188 3.59 -12.31 -10.79
N SER A 189 4.68 -12.57 -10.10
CA SER A 189 5.53 -13.74 -10.29
C SER A 189 4.76 -15.04 -10.05
N ALA A 190 3.97 -15.16 -8.99
CA ALA A 190 3.14 -16.33 -8.69
C ALA A 190 2.05 -16.56 -9.76
N LYS A 191 1.58 -15.52 -10.42
CA LYS A 191 0.67 -15.60 -11.58
C LYS A 191 1.38 -15.89 -12.91
N GLY A 192 2.72 -16.00 -12.93
CA GLY A 192 3.52 -16.20 -14.15
C GLY A 192 3.58 -14.96 -15.04
N LEU A 193 3.43 -13.77 -14.47
CA LEU A 193 3.48 -12.48 -15.15
C LEU A 193 4.84 -11.82 -14.95
N ASP A 194 5.23 -10.98 -15.91
CA ASP A 194 6.44 -10.14 -15.81
C ASP A 194 6.06 -8.79 -15.19
N PRO A 195 6.45 -8.51 -13.94
CA PRO A 195 6.13 -7.25 -13.27
C PRO A 195 6.84 -6.04 -13.89
N ASP A 196 7.95 -6.24 -14.62
CA ASP A 196 8.72 -5.14 -15.22
C ASP A 196 8.19 -4.72 -16.58
N ALA A 197 7.51 -5.62 -17.29
CA ALA A 197 7.01 -5.40 -18.65
C ALA A 197 5.52 -5.82 -18.79
N PRO A 198 4.59 -5.14 -18.10
CA PRO A 198 3.19 -5.48 -18.16
C PRO A 198 2.60 -5.21 -19.55
N ARG A 199 1.69 -6.10 -19.98
CA ARG A 199 1.07 -6.02 -21.30
C ARG A 199 0.31 -4.71 -21.52
N GLY A 200 0.45 -4.11 -22.70
CA GLY A 200 -0.31 -2.94 -23.10
C GLY A 200 0.13 -1.65 -22.43
N LEU A 201 1.26 -1.67 -21.74
CA LEU A 201 1.86 -0.48 -21.14
C LEU A 201 3.26 -0.26 -21.70
N ASP A 202 3.55 0.99 -22.03
CA ASP A 202 4.88 1.46 -22.41
C ASP A 202 5.43 2.39 -21.32
N LYS A 203 6.76 2.43 -21.16
CA LYS A 203 7.43 3.28 -20.18
C LYS A 203 7.07 4.76 -20.32
N VAL A 204 6.81 5.20 -21.54
CA VAL A 204 6.36 6.56 -21.86
C VAL A 204 5.04 6.47 -22.61
N THR A 205 3.95 6.82 -21.96
CA THR A 205 2.64 6.91 -22.63
C THR A 205 2.66 8.11 -23.57
N GLN A 206 2.55 7.85 -24.86
CA GLN A 206 2.32 8.90 -25.85
C GLN A 206 0.81 9.19 -25.89
N THR A 207 0.38 10.28 -25.28
CA THR A 207 -0.96 10.82 -25.53
C THR A 207 -0.91 11.51 -26.86
N GLY A 208 -1.54 10.92 -27.88
CA GLY A 208 -1.67 11.56 -29.19
C GLY A 208 -2.31 12.93 -29.08
N ALA A 209 -1.85 13.88 -29.87
CA ALA A 209 -2.44 15.19 -30.01
C ALA A 209 -3.83 15.11 -30.68
#